data_1f5a4975b88d4d795ebfae3befe8f6c2
#
_entry.id   1f5a4975b88d4d795ebfae3befe8f6c2
#
_cell.length_a   1.000
_cell.length_b   1.000
_cell.length_c   1.000
_cell.angle_alpha   90.00
_cell.angle_beta   90.00
_cell.angle_gamma   90.00
#
_symmetry.space_group_name_H-M   'P 1'
#
loop_
_entity.id
_entity.type
_entity.pdbx_description
1 polymer ?
#
loop_
_entity_poly.entity_id
_entity_poly.type
_entity_poly.pdbx_seq_one_letter_code
_entity_poly.pdbx_strand_id
1 'polypeptide(L)'
;SCIWQSNARGVDINHNFPANWEEIHKREIASGISAPHNTRYGGKTPSSEPETISLMNYCIKQNFSRCYAFHSQGREIYYTFGDETPKDSKTMARLLARTCNYKLSTPPSIADGGGFKDWFIHRFNKPGFTFEIGKGENPLPLSDLEEEYKILQNILCLGAVV
;
A
#
# COMPACT_ATOMS: atom_id res chain seq x y z
N SER A 1 19.09 6.99 -12.79
CA SER A 1 18.73 7.47 -11.44
C SER A 1 18.31 6.28 -10.61
N CYS A 2 18.83 6.16 -9.39
CA CYS A 2 18.41 5.09 -8.48
C CYS A 2 17.07 5.48 -7.86
N ILE A 3 16.05 4.64 -8.00
CA ILE A 3 14.79 4.80 -7.27
C ILE A 3 15.06 4.36 -5.83
N TRP A 4 14.81 5.25 -4.88
CA TRP A 4 14.99 4.99 -3.46
C TRP A 4 13.63 5.05 -2.75
N GLN A 5 13.16 3.92 -2.21
CA GLN A 5 11.86 3.77 -1.53
C GLN A 5 12.01 3.46 -0.04
N SER A 6 13.23 3.19 0.42
CA SER A 6 13.52 2.81 1.79
C SER A 6 13.77 4.02 2.69
N ASN A 7 13.66 3.83 4.01
CA ASN A 7 14.09 4.82 4.99
C ASN A 7 15.62 4.94 5.06
N ALA A 8 16.15 5.77 5.97
CA ALA A 8 17.59 5.99 6.14
C ALA A 8 18.36 4.73 6.57
N ARG A 9 17.68 3.70 7.06
CA ARG A 9 18.27 2.41 7.43
C ARG A 9 18.21 1.38 6.30
N GLY A 10 17.72 1.77 5.13
CA GLY A 10 17.55 0.89 3.99
C GLY A 10 16.40 -0.11 4.15
N VAL A 11 15.40 0.22 4.98
CA VAL A 11 14.19 -0.58 5.16
C VAL A 11 13.05 0.05 4.39
N ASP A 12 12.40 -0.73 3.54
CA ASP A 12 11.18 -0.33 2.84
C ASP A 12 10.00 -0.43 3.81
N ILE A 13 9.46 0.72 4.19
CA ILE A 13 8.41 0.80 5.21
C ILE A 13 7.17 0.00 4.81
N ASN A 14 6.83 -0.02 3.52
CA ASN A 14 5.66 -0.78 3.04
C ASN A 14 5.92 -2.30 2.92
N HIS A 15 7.06 -2.78 3.39
CA HIS A 15 7.41 -4.19 3.60
C HIS A 15 7.65 -4.54 5.08
N ASN A 16 7.47 -3.57 5.99
CA ASN A 16 7.82 -3.72 7.41
C ASN A 16 6.60 -3.94 8.33
N PHE A 17 5.36 -3.95 7.80
CA PHE A 17 4.16 -4.18 8.59
C PHE A 17 3.96 -5.66 8.93
N PRO A 18 3.42 -5.99 10.14
CA PRO A 18 3.20 -7.37 10.59
C PRO A 18 1.91 -7.96 9.99
N ALA A 19 1.90 -8.15 8.68
CA ALA A 19 0.84 -8.80 7.92
C ALA A 19 1.48 -9.74 6.89
N ASN A 20 1.51 -11.03 7.20
CA ASN A 20 2.18 -12.05 6.39
C ASN A 20 3.67 -11.74 6.11
N TRP A 21 4.33 -11.03 7.06
CA TRP A 21 5.69 -10.52 6.90
C TRP A 21 6.72 -11.64 6.66
N GLU A 22 6.62 -12.76 7.38
CA GLU A 22 7.58 -13.88 7.27
C GLU A 22 7.60 -14.46 5.84
N GLU A 23 6.45 -14.55 5.22
CA GLU A 23 6.34 -15.06 3.85
C GLU A 23 6.91 -14.07 2.83
N ILE A 24 6.63 -12.79 3.01
CA ILE A 24 7.19 -11.73 2.17
C ILE A 24 8.70 -11.68 2.32
N HIS A 25 9.22 -11.77 3.55
CA HIS A 25 10.66 -11.77 3.80
C HIS A 25 11.39 -12.96 3.16
N LYS A 26 10.77 -14.15 3.12
CA LYS A 26 11.30 -15.28 2.37
C LYS A 26 11.38 -14.99 0.86
N ARG A 27 10.37 -14.33 0.30
CA ARG A 27 10.34 -13.93 -1.12
C ARG A 27 11.38 -12.85 -1.43
N GLU A 28 11.60 -11.90 -0.51
CA GLU A 28 12.67 -10.91 -0.60
C GLU A 28 14.04 -11.59 -0.69
N ILE A 29 14.33 -12.51 0.23
CA ILE A 29 15.58 -13.29 0.25
C ILE A 29 15.74 -14.09 -1.04
N ALA A 30 14.70 -14.76 -1.50
CA ALA A 30 14.72 -15.52 -2.75
C ALA A 30 14.97 -14.63 -3.98
N SER A 31 14.62 -13.34 -3.88
CA SER A 31 14.89 -12.32 -4.90
C SER A 31 16.24 -11.63 -4.73
N GLY A 32 17.10 -12.08 -3.81
CA GLY A 32 18.43 -11.54 -3.54
C GLY A 32 18.43 -10.34 -2.57
N ILE A 33 17.32 -10.03 -1.90
CA ILE A 33 17.20 -8.90 -0.97
C ILE A 33 17.21 -9.44 0.47
N SER A 34 18.40 -9.55 1.07
CA SER A 34 18.60 -10.08 2.41
C SER A 34 19.19 -9.09 3.42
N ALA A 35 19.42 -7.85 2.99
CA ALA A 35 20.06 -6.79 3.77
C ALA A 35 19.49 -5.42 3.37
N PRO A 36 19.80 -4.35 4.12
CA PRO A 36 19.38 -2.99 3.78
C PRO A 36 19.53 -2.67 2.29
N HIS A 37 18.45 -2.24 1.67
CA HIS A 37 18.36 -2.05 0.23
C HIS A 37 17.57 -0.78 -0.11
N ASN A 38 17.67 -0.32 -1.35
CA ASN A 38 16.91 0.86 -1.79
C ASN A 38 15.40 0.63 -1.96
N THR A 39 14.96 -0.60 -1.96
CA THR A 39 13.55 -1.02 -2.07
C THR A 39 13.36 -2.44 -1.55
N ARG A 40 12.15 -2.79 -1.13
CA ARG A 40 11.67 -4.14 -0.80
C ARG A 40 12.31 -4.84 0.40
N TYR A 41 13.29 -4.28 1.06
CA TYR A 41 13.83 -4.88 2.27
C TYR A 41 12.92 -4.56 3.45
N GLY A 42 12.22 -5.55 3.98
CA GLY A 42 11.24 -5.41 5.07
C GLY A 42 11.81 -5.32 6.48
N GLY A 43 13.14 -5.19 6.62
CA GLY A 43 13.82 -5.15 7.92
C GLY A 43 14.18 -6.53 8.45
N LYS A 44 14.83 -6.57 9.63
CA LYS A 44 15.19 -7.84 10.30
C LYS A 44 14.01 -8.51 10.99
N THR A 45 13.03 -7.73 11.39
CA THR A 45 11.78 -8.18 12.03
C THR A 45 10.64 -7.27 11.58
N PRO A 46 9.38 -7.74 11.60
CA PRO A 46 8.26 -6.85 11.36
C PRO A 46 8.21 -5.76 12.42
N SER A 47 7.74 -4.59 12.04
CA SER A 47 7.65 -3.42 12.91
C SER A 47 8.99 -3.02 13.56
N SER A 48 10.12 -3.22 12.86
CA SER A 48 11.42 -2.78 13.35
C SER A 48 11.59 -1.26 13.25
N GLU A 49 10.81 -0.61 12.40
CA GLU A 49 11.00 0.79 12.05
C GLU A 49 10.08 1.72 12.84
N PRO A 50 10.61 2.83 13.37
CA PRO A 50 9.80 3.78 14.15
C PRO A 50 8.67 4.40 13.34
N GLU A 51 8.85 4.57 12.03
CA GLU A 51 7.81 5.04 11.12
C GLU A 51 6.63 4.06 11.06
N THR A 52 6.91 2.77 10.93
CA THR A 52 5.89 1.70 10.95
C THR A 52 5.14 1.69 12.29
N ILE A 53 5.89 1.67 13.40
CA ILE A 53 5.33 1.65 14.76
C ILE A 53 4.44 2.88 14.98
N SER A 54 4.90 4.07 14.58
CA SER A 54 4.18 5.33 14.78
C SER A 54 2.85 5.33 14.02
N LEU A 55 2.85 4.88 12.76
CA LEU A 55 1.63 4.80 11.97
C LEU A 55 0.65 3.76 12.53
N MET A 56 1.15 2.60 12.93
CA MET A 56 0.35 1.56 13.59
C MET A 56 -0.33 2.09 14.86
N ASN A 57 0.44 2.71 15.75
CA ASN A 57 -0.08 3.28 17.00
C ASN A 57 -1.12 4.38 16.75
N TYR A 58 -0.89 5.21 15.74
CA TYR A 58 -1.84 6.23 15.34
C TYR A 58 -3.16 5.63 14.85
N CYS A 59 -3.11 4.63 13.99
CA CYS A 59 -4.30 3.93 13.50
C CYS A 59 -5.06 3.22 14.62
N ILE A 60 -4.34 2.57 15.55
CA ILE A 60 -4.95 1.91 16.72
C ILE A 60 -5.67 2.94 17.60
N LYS A 61 -5.03 4.07 17.87
CA LYS A 61 -5.61 5.15 18.69
C LYS A 61 -6.87 5.76 18.07
N GLN A 62 -6.83 6.01 16.74
CA GLN A 62 -7.92 6.68 16.03
C GLN A 62 -9.06 5.73 15.64
N ASN A 63 -8.77 4.43 15.53
CA ASN A 63 -9.75 3.40 15.15
C ASN A 63 -10.52 3.73 13.85
N PHE A 64 -9.80 4.14 12.82
CA PHE A 64 -10.37 4.51 11.53
C PHE A 64 -11.29 3.42 10.95
N SER A 65 -12.30 3.83 10.20
CA SER A 65 -13.24 2.92 9.54
C SER A 65 -12.64 2.28 8.28
N ARG A 66 -11.63 2.90 7.68
CA ARG A 66 -10.95 2.44 6.46
C ARG A 66 -9.60 3.14 6.28
N CYS A 67 -8.78 2.63 5.37
CA CYS A 67 -7.54 3.30 4.99
C CYS A 67 -7.36 3.38 3.47
N TYR A 68 -6.61 4.40 3.04
CA TYR A 68 -6.22 4.62 1.66
C TYR A 68 -4.71 4.85 1.60
N ALA A 69 -3.98 3.97 0.92
CA ALA A 69 -2.55 4.09 0.67
C ALA A 69 -2.33 4.48 -0.80
N PHE A 70 -1.54 5.52 -1.05
CA PHE A 70 -1.27 6.01 -2.40
C PHE A 70 0.16 5.68 -2.78
N HIS A 71 0.31 4.98 -3.89
CA HIS A 71 1.55 4.56 -4.52
C HIS A 71 1.58 5.00 -5.97
N SER A 72 2.62 4.72 -6.68
CA SER A 72 2.75 4.83 -8.13
C SER A 72 3.51 3.60 -8.63
N GLN A 73 3.11 2.98 -9.75
CA GLN A 73 2.20 3.47 -10.77
C GLN A 73 1.33 2.30 -11.32
N GLY A 74 0.30 2.60 -12.15
CA GLY A 74 -0.48 1.57 -12.86
C GLY A 74 -1.93 1.95 -13.13
N ARG A 75 -2.47 2.99 -12.47
CA ARG A 75 -3.91 3.31 -12.41
C ARG A 75 -4.73 2.09 -12.00
N GLU A 76 -4.32 1.49 -10.89
CA GLU A 76 -4.91 0.29 -10.32
C GLU A 76 -5.33 0.50 -8.87
N ILE A 77 -6.28 -0.32 -8.40
CA ILE A 77 -6.69 -0.36 -6.99
C ILE A 77 -6.58 -1.80 -6.50
N TYR A 78 -5.82 -1.99 -5.42
CA TYR A 78 -5.75 -3.24 -4.67
C TYR A 78 -6.59 -3.10 -3.41
N TYR A 79 -7.47 -4.07 -3.14
CA TYR A 79 -8.39 -4.03 -2.00
C TYR A 79 -8.48 -5.35 -1.24
N THR A 80 -7.78 -6.36 -1.72
CA THR A 80 -7.82 -7.70 -1.14
C THR A 80 -6.64 -7.95 -0.20
N PHE A 81 -6.87 -8.83 0.77
CA PHE A 81 -5.83 -9.49 1.56
C PHE A 81 -6.32 -10.93 1.87
N GLY A 82 -6.15 -11.82 0.91
CA GLY A 82 -6.61 -13.19 1.01
C GLY A 82 -8.04 -13.33 1.54
N ASP A 83 -8.25 -14.31 2.40
CA ASP A 83 -9.55 -14.59 3.05
C ASP A 83 -9.95 -13.56 4.11
N GLU A 84 -9.03 -12.69 4.53
CA GLU A 84 -9.28 -11.62 5.50
C GLU A 84 -9.93 -10.37 4.87
N THR A 85 -10.12 -10.36 3.55
CA THR A 85 -10.74 -9.24 2.84
C THR A 85 -12.16 -8.99 3.33
N PRO A 86 -12.50 -7.81 3.91
CA PRO A 86 -13.85 -7.50 4.38
C PRO A 86 -14.87 -7.55 3.23
N LYS A 87 -16.07 -8.05 3.52
CA LYS A 87 -17.13 -8.29 2.50
C LYS A 87 -17.47 -7.05 1.69
N ASP A 88 -17.47 -5.88 2.33
CA ASP A 88 -17.87 -4.62 1.69
C ASP A 88 -16.74 -4.01 0.81
N SER A 89 -15.50 -4.45 0.98
CA SER A 89 -14.32 -3.92 0.27
C SER A 89 -14.52 -3.95 -1.25
N LYS A 90 -15.09 -5.00 -1.79
CA LYS A 90 -15.30 -5.14 -3.25
C LYS A 90 -16.29 -4.11 -3.80
N THR A 91 -17.37 -3.85 -3.08
CA THR A 91 -18.38 -2.85 -3.49
C THR A 91 -17.79 -1.45 -3.46
N MET A 92 -17.09 -1.11 -2.39
CA MET A 92 -16.39 0.17 -2.24
C MET A 92 -15.31 0.33 -3.31
N ALA A 93 -14.47 -0.69 -3.53
CA ALA A 93 -13.44 -0.67 -4.56
C ALA A 93 -14.01 -0.40 -5.97
N ARG A 94 -15.17 -1.00 -6.31
CA ARG A 94 -15.85 -0.75 -7.59
C ARG A 94 -16.33 0.68 -7.73
N LEU A 95 -16.87 1.28 -6.68
CA LEU A 95 -17.28 2.69 -6.70
C LEU A 95 -16.08 3.61 -6.91
N LEU A 96 -15.03 3.41 -6.12
CA LEU A 96 -13.78 4.16 -6.23
C LEU A 96 -13.14 4.02 -7.63
N ALA A 97 -13.07 2.79 -8.15
CA ALA A 97 -12.51 2.51 -9.47
C ALA A 97 -13.25 3.21 -10.62
N ARG A 98 -14.59 3.26 -10.54
CA ARG A 98 -15.41 4.00 -11.52
C ARG A 98 -15.18 5.50 -11.48
N THR A 99 -14.95 6.07 -10.29
CA THR A 99 -14.73 7.51 -10.11
C THR A 99 -13.41 7.98 -10.72
N CYS A 100 -12.36 7.14 -10.65
CA CYS A 100 -11.04 7.48 -11.16
C CYS A 100 -10.68 6.79 -12.49
N ASN A 101 -11.55 5.93 -13.00
CA ASN A 101 -11.27 5.09 -14.18
C ASN A 101 -10.02 4.20 -14.01
N TYR A 102 -9.82 3.68 -12.79
CA TYR A 102 -8.75 2.74 -12.46
C TYR A 102 -9.26 1.30 -12.55
N LYS A 103 -8.34 0.36 -12.76
CA LYS A 103 -8.66 -1.06 -12.72
C LYS A 103 -8.68 -1.58 -11.28
N LEU A 104 -9.52 -2.57 -11.01
CA LEU A 104 -9.34 -3.43 -9.85
C LEU A 104 -8.35 -4.52 -10.20
N SER A 105 -7.32 -4.66 -9.40
CA SER A 105 -6.22 -5.58 -9.65
C SER A 105 -5.75 -6.23 -8.35
N THR A 106 -4.82 -7.16 -8.46
CA THR A 106 -4.11 -7.77 -7.33
C THR A 106 -2.64 -7.35 -7.37
N PRO A 107 -2.01 -7.10 -6.23
CA PRO A 107 -0.60 -6.77 -6.21
C PRO A 107 0.25 -7.93 -6.76
N PRO A 108 1.44 -7.65 -7.29
CA PRO A 108 2.43 -8.69 -7.58
C PRO A 108 2.73 -9.51 -6.32
N SER A 109 3.02 -10.79 -6.47
CA SER A 109 3.22 -11.71 -5.32
C SER A 109 4.27 -11.23 -4.32
N ILE A 110 5.31 -10.51 -4.76
CA ILE A 110 6.35 -9.94 -3.90
C ILE A 110 5.86 -8.74 -3.07
N ALA A 111 4.71 -8.17 -3.41
CA ALA A 111 4.08 -7.04 -2.72
C ALA A 111 2.72 -7.41 -2.11
N ASP A 112 2.40 -8.71 -2.05
CA ASP A 112 1.15 -9.20 -1.49
C ASP A 112 1.36 -9.64 -0.03
N GLY A 113 1.28 -8.68 0.85
CA GLY A 113 1.59 -8.78 2.28
C GLY A 113 2.69 -7.80 2.70
N GLY A 114 2.90 -7.67 4.01
CA GLY A 114 3.91 -6.78 4.59
C GLY A 114 3.61 -5.27 4.47
N GLY A 115 2.59 -4.89 3.73
CA GLY A 115 2.21 -3.51 3.47
C GLY A 115 1.23 -2.92 4.49
N PHE A 116 1.12 -1.60 4.49
CA PHE A 116 0.20 -0.86 5.37
C PHE A 116 -1.25 -1.27 5.19
N LYS A 117 -1.73 -1.38 3.94
CA LYS A 117 -3.11 -1.79 3.63
C LYS A 117 -3.39 -3.19 4.20
N ASP A 118 -2.47 -4.13 4.01
CA ASP A 118 -2.63 -5.53 4.43
C ASP A 118 -2.69 -5.63 5.94
N TRP A 119 -1.79 -4.92 6.64
CA TRP A 119 -1.82 -4.82 8.09
C TRP A 119 -3.12 -4.18 8.61
N PHE A 120 -3.61 -3.14 7.95
CA PHE A 120 -4.85 -2.48 8.37
C PHE A 120 -6.05 -3.44 8.26
N ILE A 121 -6.16 -4.18 7.15
CA ILE A 121 -7.19 -5.20 6.96
C ILE A 121 -7.06 -6.28 8.05
N HIS A 122 -5.87 -6.84 8.21
CA HIS A 122 -5.58 -7.89 9.19
C HIS A 122 -5.92 -7.45 10.63
N ARG A 123 -5.49 -6.26 11.00
CA ARG A 123 -5.62 -5.77 12.39
C ARG A 123 -7.02 -5.38 12.78
N PHE A 124 -7.79 -4.80 11.85
CA PHE A 124 -9.08 -4.18 12.16
C PHE A 124 -10.27 -4.90 11.51
N ASN A 125 -10.05 -5.81 10.59
CA ASN A 125 -11.09 -6.40 9.73
C ASN A 125 -11.97 -5.33 9.06
N LYS A 126 -11.33 -4.26 8.58
CA LYS A 126 -11.94 -3.10 7.94
C LYS A 126 -11.36 -2.88 6.55
N PRO A 127 -12.11 -2.23 5.62
CA PRO A 127 -11.64 -1.99 4.27
C PRO A 127 -10.34 -1.18 4.21
N GLY A 128 -9.38 -1.67 3.43
CA GLY A 128 -8.12 -1.00 3.09
C GLY A 128 -7.91 -1.03 1.59
N PHE A 129 -7.37 0.06 1.04
CA PHE A 129 -7.17 0.22 -0.40
C PHE A 129 -5.77 0.76 -0.69
N THR A 130 -5.11 0.20 -1.68
CA THR A 130 -3.92 0.78 -2.30
C THR A 130 -4.31 1.32 -3.67
N PHE A 131 -3.95 2.57 -3.94
CA PHE A 131 -4.09 3.20 -5.24
C PHE A 131 -2.73 3.35 -5.89
N GLU A 132 -2.53 2.72 -7.03
CA GLU A 132 -1.35 2.89 -7.88
C GLU A 132 -1.60 4.04 -8.87
N ILE A 133 -1.14 5.24 -8.53
CA ILE A 133 -1.43 6.47 -9.25
C ILE A 133 -0.61 6.56 -10.53
N GLY A 134 -1.22 7.09 -11.60
CA GLY A 134 -0.53 7.43 -12.84
C GLY A 134 -0.14 6.23 -13.70
N LYS A 135 0.57 6.50 -14.78
CA LYS A 135 1.04 5.50 -15.75
C LYS A 135 2.47 5.81 -16.19
N GLY A 136 3.19 4.79 -16.61
CA GLY A 136 4.53 4.92 -17.18
C GLY A 136 5.59 4.30 -16.26
N GLU A 137 6.73 4.93 -16.14
CA GLU A 137 7.85 4.46 -15.32
C GLU A 137 8.14 5.45 -14.18
N ASN A 138 8.42 4.93 -13.00
CA ASN A 138 8.82 5.76 -11.86
C ASN A 138 10.26 6.30 -12.00
N PRO A 139 10.50 7.56 -11.58
CA PRO A 139 9.54 8.52 -11.06
C PRO A 139 8.66 9.08 -12.17
N LEU A 140 7.36 9.20 -11.90
CA LEU A 140 6.42 9.81 -12.84
C LEU A 140 6.80 11.27 -13.13
N PRO A 141 6.57 11.78 -14.37
CA PRO A 141 6.89 13.15 -14.71
C PRO A 141 5.98 14.13 -13.96
N LEU A 142 6.55 15.29 -13.57
CA LEU A 142 5.80 16.34 -12.86
C LEU A 142 4.65 16.92 -13.72
N SER A 143 4.73 16.81 -15.04
CA SER A 143 3.65 17.21 -15.97
C SER A 143 2.33 16.51 -15.70
N ASP A 144 2.36 15.31 -15.11
CA ASP A 144 1.17 14.49 -14.88
C ASP A 144 0.46 14.88 -13.56
N LEU A 145 1.13 15.67 -12.72
CA LEU A 145 0.65 16.01 -11.38
C LEU A 145 -0.75 16.65 -11.37
N GLU A 146 -1.03 17.56 -12.30
CA GLU A 146 -2.31 18.27 -12.32
C GLU A 146 -3.48 17.34 -12.64
N GLU A 147 -3.30 16.44 -13.62
CA GLU A 147 -4.31 15.45 -13.99
C GLU A 147 -4.56 14.47 -12.85
N GLU A 148 -3.49 13.88 -12.31
CA GLU A 148 -3.59 12.90 -11.22
C GLU A 148 -4.16 13.52 -9.94
N TYR A 149 -3.81 14.77 -9.64
CA TYR A 149 -4.37 15.49 -8.49
C TYR A 149 -5.89 15.69 -8.60
N LYS A 150 -6.40 16.05 -9.77
CA LYS A 150 -7.86 16.16 -10.03
C LYS A 150 -8.57 14.81 -9.84
N ILE A 151 -7.97 13.73 -10.32
CA ILE A 151 -8.49 12.37 -10.12
C ILE A 151 -8.54 12.04 -8.63
N LEU A 152 -7.46 12.31 -7.89
CA LEU A 152 -7.35 12.02 -6.47
C LEU A 152 -8.34 12.82 -5.62
N GLN A 153 -8.61 14.08 -5.95
CA GLN A 153 -9.62 14.88 -5.24
C GLN A 153 -10.99 14.18 -5.26
N ASN A 154 -11.40 13.66 -6.42
CA ASN A 154 -12.67 12.94 -6.54
C ASN A 154 -12.69 11.66 -5.70
N ILE A 155 -11.58 10.92 -5.69
CA ILE A 155 -11.43 9.70 -4.86
C ILE A 155 -11.53 10.04 -3.38
N LEU A 156 -10.83 11.08 -2.92
CA LEU A 156 -10.83 11.48 -1.51
C LEU A 156 -12.21 11.96 -1.04
N CYS A 157 -12.90 12.75 -1.87
CA CYS A 157 -14.27 13.19 -1.58
C CYS A 157 -15.25 12.01 -1.49
N LEU A 158 -15.22 11.09 -2.44
CA LEU A 158 -16.04 9.89 -2.40
C LEU A 158 -15.64 8.98 -1.23
N GLY A 159 -14.36 8.77 -1.05
CA GLY A 159 -13.81 7.90 0.00
C GLY A 159 -14.15 8.36 1.43
N ALA A 160 -14.47 9.63 1.61
CA ALA A 160 -14.90 10.14 2.91
C ALA A 160 -16.35 9.73 3.27
N VAL A 161 -17.18 9.37 2.29
CA VAL A 161 -18.63 9.13 2.49
C VAL A 161 -19.11 7.70 2.19
N VAL A 162 -18.27 6.87 1.54
CA VAL A 162 -18.61 5.46 1.25
C VAL A 162 -18.18 4.51 2.35
#